data_d4233e36ee4fdbc8ca840e4a4afe93e5
#
_entry.id   d4233e36ee4fdbc8ca840e4a4afe93e5
#
_cell.length_a   1.000
_cell.length_b   1.000
_cell.length_c   1.000
_cell.angle_alpha   90.00
_cell.angle_beta   90.00
_cell.angle_gamma   90.00
#
_symmetry.space_group_name_H-M   'P 1'
#
loop_
_entity.id
_entity.type
_entity.pdbx_description
1 polymer ?
#
loop_
_entity_poly.entity_id
_entity_poly.type
_entity_poly.pdbx_seq_one_letter_code
_entity_poly.pdbx_strand_id
1 'polypeptide(L)'
;LSVLLNKIVPPEDKSVKIEGIVSIGIQLLVDNLIKFPKAKAIIMATPTTVSNNSFQRELLKNGIPKNQIVAQSCPNLANEISNDPEGSKVEKRIQYWVKKSLQQLPETTTDHLMVFLGCTHYSYHENMFKMAFINEGFSKLTVLNPNYAAAEKLKNYILKDQCMNSGGKNRFSIN
;
A
#
# COMPACT_ATOMS: atom_id res chain seq x y z
N LEU A 1 -5.44 -8.37 -13.04
CA LEU A 1 -4.94 -7.22 -13.82
C LEU A 1 -3.84 -7.65 -14.78
N SER A 2 -2.83 -8.41 -14.37
CA SER A 2 -1.73 -8.90 -15.23
C SER A 2 -2.23 -9.71 -16.44
N VAL A 3 -3.27 -10.55 -16.25
CA VAL A 3 -3.87 -11.36 -17.33
C VAL A 3 -4.62 -10.51 -18.37
N LEU A 4 -5.23 -9.40 -17.95
CA LEU A 4 -5.90 -8.45 -18.85
C LEU A 4 -4.89 -7.60 -19.62
N LEU A 5 -3.80 -7.20 -18.98
CA LEU A 5 -2.76 -6.38 -19.60
C LEU A 5 -1.96 -7.14 -20.65
N ASN A 6 -1.72 -8.45 -20.47
CA ASN A 6 -1.09 -9.30 -21.49
C ASN A 6 -1.95 -9.48 -22.76
N LYS A 7 -3.26 -9.10 -22.72
CA LYS A 7 -4.14 -9.06 -23.89
C LYS A 7 -4.10 -7.73 -24.65
N ILE A 8 -3.63 -6.66 -24.01
CA ILE A 8 -3.62 -5.30 -24.57
C ILE A 8 -2.25 -4.96 -25.17
N VAL A 9 -1.17 -5.51 -24.60
CA VAL A 9 0.20 -5.33 -25.11
C VAL A 9 0.67 -6.63 -25.74
N PRO A 10 1.05 -6.65 -27.01
CA PRO A 10 1.60 -7.84 -27.63
C PRO A 10 2.82 -8.34 -26.85
N PRO A 11 2.98 -9.65 -26.62
CA PRO A 11 4.10 -10.20 -25.85
C PRO A 11 5.49 -9.93 -26.46
N GLU A 12 5.53 -9.42 -27.67
CA GLU A 12 6.75 -9.09 -28.44
C GLU A 12 7.22 -7.66 -28.23
N ASP A 13 6.35 -6.75 -27.75
CA ASP A 13 6.72 -5.37 -27.47
C ASP A 13 7.37 -5.23 -26.09
N LYS A 14 8.67 -5.54 -26.03
CA LYS A 14 9.50 -5.37 -24.82
C LYS A 14 9.74 -3.91 -24.43
N SER A 15 9.26 -2.95 -25.22
CA SER A 15 9.43 -1.50 -24.97
C SER A 15 8.45 -0.98 -23.89
N VAL A 16 7.30 -1.67 -23.68
CA VAL A 16 6.28 -1.28 -22.72
C VAL A 16 6.48 -2.00 -21.40
N LYS A 17 6.85 -1.26 -20.36
CA LYS A 17 6.88 -1.77 -18.98
C LYS A 17 5.54 -1.56 -18.30
N ILE A 18 4.93 -2.66 -17.85
CA ILE A 18 3.70 -2.64 -17.08
C ILE A 18 4.01 -3.06 -15.65
N GLU A 19 3.74 -2.19 -14.70
CA GLU A 19 3.88 -2.48 -13.29
C GLU A 19 2.58 -2.21 -12.52
N GLY A 20 2.24 -3.14 -11.63
CA GLY A 20 1.07 -2.99 -10.77
C GLY A 20 1.44 -2.42 -9.41
N ILE A 21 0.62 -1.50 -8.88
CA ILE A 21 0.82 -0.93 -7.53
C ILE A 21 0.84 -1.99 -6.43
N VAL A 22 0.17 -3.12 -6.64
CA VAL A 22 0.15 -4.23 -5.67
C VAL A 22 1.55 -4.85 -5.52
N SER A 23 2.26 -5.11 -6.62
CA SER A 23 3.63 -5.65 -6.58
C SER A 23 4.62 -4.69 -5.92
N ILE A 24 4.49 -3.40 -6.21
CA ILE A 24 5.29 -2.34 -5.56
C ILE A 24 5.00 -2.31 -4.06
N GLY A 25 3.73 -2.38 -3.67
CA GLY A 25 3.32 -2.39 -2.27
C GLY A 25 3.81 -3.63 -1.51
N ILE A 26 3.79 -4.81 -2.13
CA ILE A 26 4.32 -6.04 -1.55
C ILE A 26 5.84 -5.89 -1.31
N GLN A 27 6.59 -5.40 -2.30
CA GLN A 27 8.03 -5.20 -2.15
C GLN A 27 8.33 -4.21 -1.03
N LEU A 28 7.59 -3.09 -0.95
CA LEU A 28 7.72 -2.11 0.12
C LEU A 28 7.49 -2.73 1.50
N LEU A 29 6.48 -3.58 1.67
CA LEU A 29 6.23 -4.30 2.92
C LEU A 29 7.35 -5.29 3.25
N VAL A 30 7.77 -6.10 2.29
CA VAL A 30 8.84 -7.10 2.46
C VAL A 30 10.12 -6.43 2.91
N ASP A 31 10.58 -5.39 2.20
CA ASP A 31 11.84 -4.69 2.50
C ASP A 31 11.83 -4.12 3.92
N ASN A 32 10.71 -3.54 4.34
CA ASN A 32 10.56 -2.98 5.68
C ASN A 32 10.49 -4.07 6.77
N LEU A 33 9.76 -5.16 6.54
CA LEU A 33 9.64 -6.24 7.52
C LEU A 33 10.95 -7.05 7.67
N ILE A 34 11.74 -7.19 6.61
CA ILE A 34 13.09 -7.76 6.68
C ILE A 34 14.01 -6.85 7.50
N LYS A 35 13.94 -5.54 7.28
CA LYS A 35 14.74 -4.56 8.02
C LYS A 35 14.38 -4.51 9.52
N PHE A 36 13.12 -4.77 9.85
CA PHE A 36 12.59 -4.75 11.22
C PHE A 36 11.90 -6.07 11.56
N PRO A 37 12.63 -7.16 11.79
CA PRO A 37 12.06 -8.51 11.90
C PRO A 37 11.14 -8.73 13.11
N LYS A 38 11.17 -7.84 14.11
CA LYS A 38 10.25 -7.85 15.26
C LYS A 38 9.01 -6.98 15.05
N ALA A 39 8.94 -6.22 13.97
CA ALA A 39 7.79 -5.37 13.69
C ALA A 39 6.55 -6.19 13.36
N LYS A 40 5.38 -5.63 13.64
CA LYS A 40 4.08 -6.14 13.18
C LYS A 40 3.58 -5.23 12.06
N ALA A 41 2.90 -5.80 11.08
CA ALA A 41 2.30 -5.05 9.99
C ALA A 41 0.77 -5.14 10.03
N ILE A 42 0.11 -4.00 9.96
CA ILE A 42 -1.34 -3.89 9.74
C ILE A 42 -1.54 -3.40 8.31
N ILE A 43 -2.20 -4.22 7.50
CA ILE A 43 -2.61 -3.88 6.14
C ILE A 43 -4.04 -3.37 6.19
N MET A 44 -4.23 -2.05 6.06
CA MET A 44 -5.53 -1.40 5.97
C MET A 44 -5.98 -1.42 4.52
N ALA A 45 -7.04 -2.17 4.18
CA ALA A 45 -7.43 -2.35 2.79
C ALA A 45 -8.95 -2.49 2.58
N THR A 46 -9.39 -2.47 1.33
CA THR A 46 -10.80 -2.72 0.98
C THR A 46 -11.17 -4.19 1.23
N PRO A 47 -12.47 -4.52 1.40
CA PRO A 47 -12.92 -5.90 1.55
C PRO A 47 -12.41 -6.82 0.43
N THR A 48 -12.48 -6.36 -0.82
CA THR A 48 -12.00 -7.13 -1.98
C THR A 48 -10.50 -7.42 -1.89
N THR A 49 -9.70 -6.44 -1.49
CA THR A 49 -8.25 -6.63 -1.35
C THR A 49 -7.92 -7.64 -0.25
N VAL A 50 -8.62 -7.57 0.88
CA VAL A 50 -8.39 -8.50 2.00
C VAL A 50 -8.86 -9.91 1.64
N SER A 51 -10.06 -10.06 1.04
CA SER A 51 -10.60 -11.38 0.66
C SER A 51 -9.75 -12.10 -0.39
N ASN A 52 -9.11 -11.37 -1.29
CA ASN A 52 -8.21 -11.95 -2.28
C ASN A 52 -6.90 -12.50 -1.69
N ASN A 53 -6.57 -12.16 -0.44
CA ASN A 53 -5.38 -12.62 0.28
C ASN A 53 -4.04 -12.43 -0.47
N SER A 54 -3.99 -11.57 -1.49
CA SER A 54 -2.80 -11.41 -2.33
C SER A 54 -1.58 -10.93 -1.54
N PHE A 55 -1.75 -9.94 -0.67
CA PHE A 55 -0.67 -9.46 0.20
C PHE A 55 -0.18 -10.54 1.15
N GLN A 56 -1.07 -11.20 1.87
CA GLN A 56 -0.71 -12.22 2.84
C GLN A 56 0.05 -13.38 2.19
N ARG A 57 -0.43 -13.86 1.04
CA ARG A 57 0.23 -14.94 0.30
C ARG A 57 1.64 -14.57 -0.15
N GLU A 58 1.81 -13.38 -0.71
CA GLU A 58 3.12 -12.95 -1.18
C GLU A 58 4.09 -12.66 -0.04
N LEU A 59 3.62 -12.10 1.07
CA LEU A 59 4.43 -11.91 2.28
C LEU A 59 4.90 -13.26 2.84
N LEU A 60 4.01 -14.25 2.93
CA LEU A 60 4.39 -15.60 3.36
C LEU A 60 5.43 -16.25 2.44
N LYS A 61 5.30 -16.11 1.11
CA LYS A 61 6.30 -16.60 0.15
C LYS A 61 7.67 -15.96 0.34
N ASN A 62 7.70 -14.71 0.81
CA ASN A 62 8.93 -13.99 1.14
C ASN A 62 9.43 -14.24 2.58
N GLY A 63 8.89 -15.26 3.25
CA GLY A 63 9.35 -15.67 4.58
C GLY A 63 8.83 -14.82 5.74
N ILE A 64 7.87 -13.91 5.51
CA ILE A 64 7.25 -13.13 6.58
C ILE A 64 6.21 -13.99 7.31
N PRO A 65 6.37 -14.24 8.62
CA PRO A 65 5.46 -15.11 9.36
C PRO A 65 4.03 -14.55 9.45
N LYS A 66 3.03 -15.42 9.37
CA LYS A 66 1.62 -15.03 9.45
C LYS A 66 1.28 -14.21 10.70
N ASN A 67 1.90 -14.53 11.83
CA ASN A 67 1.68 -13.83 13.10
C ASN A 67 2.27 -12.41 13.16
N GLN A 68 3.01 -11.98 12.12
CA GLN A 68 3.46 -10.60 11.97
C GLN A 68 2.47 -9.75 11.17
N ILE A 69 1.42 -10.34 10.58
CA ILE A 69 0.58 -9.69 9.60
C ILE A 69 -0.88 -9.69 10.09
N VAL A 70 -1.47 -8.50 10.17
CA VAL A 70 -2.91 -8.29 10.34
C VAL A 70 -3.44 -7.65 9.06
N ALA A 71 -4.51 -8.20 8.49
CA ALA A 71 -5.18 -7.60 7.33
C ALA A 71 -6.56 -7.10 7.74
N GLN A 72 -6.68 -5.79 7.91
CA GLN A 72 -7.93 -5.13 8.29
C GLN A 72 -8.73 -4.73 7.06
N SER A 73 -9.89 -5.33 6.91
CA SER A 73 -10.89 -4.89 5.95
C SER A 73 -11.57 -3.61 6.45
N CYS A 74 -11.65 -2.58 5.58
CA CYS A 74 -12.26 -1.28 5.88
C CYS A 74 -13.44 -1.01 4.92
N PRO A 75 -14.60 -1.68 5.10
CA PRO A 75 -15.78 -1.46 4.28
C PRO A 75 -16.19 0.00 4.21
N ASN A 76 -16.59 0.44 3.03
CA ASN A 76 -17.07 1.78 2.69
C ASN A 76 -16.06 2.94 2.83
N LEU A 77 -14.91 2.75 3.46
CA LEU A 77 -13.95 3.84 3.70
C LEU A 77 -13.48 4.51 2.39
N ALA A 78 -13.18 3.73 1.35
CA ALA A 78 -12.76 4.29 0.07
C ALA A 78 -13.85 5.17 -0.57
N ASN A 79 -15.12 4.77 -0.49
CA ASN A 79 -16.25 5.56 -0.99
C ASN A 79 -16.48 6.83 -0.17
N GLU A 80 -16.35 6.73 1.15
CA GLU A 80 -16.49 7.91 2.02
C GLU A 80 -15.39 8.95 1.72
N ILE A 81 -14.16 8.51 1.52
CA ILE A 81 -13.04 9.39 1.12
C ILE A 81 -13.30 10.03 -0.25
N SER A 82 -13.83 9.28 -1.23
CA SER A 82 -14.12 9.82 -2.56
C SER A 82 -15.23 10.86 -2.55
N ASN A 83 -16.22 10.69 -1.68
CA ASN A 83 -17.40 11.57 -1.66
C ASN A 83 -17.21 12.82 -0.80
N ASP A 84 -16.47 12.72 0.29
CA ASP A 84 -16.23 13.81 1.25
C ASP A 84 -14.87 13.64 1.92
N PRO A 85 -13.77 13.92 1.20
CA PRO A 85 -12.43 13.62 1.68
C PRO A 85 -12.07 14.38 2.96
N GLU A 86 -12.60 15.56 3.19
CA GLU A 86 -12.31 16.39 4.37
C GLU A 86 -13.39 16.29 5.45
N GLY A 87 -14.38 15.43 5.23
CA GLY A 87 -15.50 15.27 6.13
C GLY A 87 -15.13 14.60 7.46
N SER A 88 -15.75 15.08 8.53
CA SER A 88 -15.59 14.50 9.87
C SER A 88 -16.00 13.03 9.98
N LYS A 89 -16.79 12.53 9.02
CA LYS A 89 -17.15 11.11 8.93
C LYS A 89 -15.95 10.23 8.58
N VAL A 90 -15.08 10.70 7.68
CA VAL A 90 -13.88 9.97 7.24
C VAL A 90 -12.94 9.78 8.43
N GLU A 91 -12.68 10.83 9.21
CA GLU A 91 -11.84 10.74 10.40
C GLU A 91 -12.35 9.71 11.41
N LYS A 92 -13.65 9.79 11.76
CA LYS A 92 -14.29 8.84 12.69
C LYS A 92 -14.24 7.40 12.15
N ARG A 93 -14.37 7.22 10.85
CA ARG A 93 -14.30 5.90 10.22
C ARG A 93 -12.88 5.34 10.23
N ILE A 94 -11.86 6.18 9.98
CA ILE A 94 -10.45 5.78 10.11
C ILE A 94 -10.17 5.35 11.56
N GLN A 95 -10.54 6.16 12.55
CA GLN A 95 -10.37 5.83 13.96
C GLN A 95 -11.04 4.50 14.33
N TYR A 96 -12.27 4.27 13.84
CA TYR A 96 -12.97 3.02 14.07
C TYR A 96 -12.20 1.81 13.51
N TRP A 97 -11.74 1.87 12.26
CA TRP A 97 -11.01 0.76 11.64
C TRP A 97 -9.63 0.56 12.24
N VAL A 98 -8.97 1.62 12.68
CA VAL A 98 -7.71 1.53 13.44
C VAL A 98 -7.94 0.74 14.73
N LYS A 99 -8.94 1.08 15.55
CA LYS A 99 -9.28 0.33 16.76
C LYS A 99 -9.58 -1.15 16.47
N LYS A 100 -10.34 -1.43 15.41
CA LYS A 100 -10.64 -2.79 14.98
C LYS A 100 -9.40 -3.58 14.55
N SER A 101 -8.45 -2.94 13.90
CA SER A 101 -7.20 -3.58 13.48
C SER A 101 -6.32 -3.93 14.68
N LEU A 102 -6.25 -3.05 15.68
CA LEU A 102 -5.47 -3.27 16.90
C LEU A 102 -6.01 -4.43 17.75
N GLN A 103 -7.32 -4.65 17.75
CA GLN A 103 -7.94 -5.81 18.42
C GLN A 103 -7.51 -7.15 17.83
N GLN A 104 -6.96 -7.18 16.63
CA GLN A 104 -6.48 -8.39 15.94
C GLN A 104 -4.97 -8.61 16.16
N LEU A 105 -4.27 -7.64 16.73
CA LEU A 105 -2.86 -7.83 17.07
C LEU A 105 -2.75 -8.86 18.20
N PRO A 106 -1.79 -9.80 18.08
CA PRO A 106 -1.45 -10.67 19.22
C PRO A 106 -1.05 -9.80 20.43
N GLU A 107 -1.33 -10.28 21.65
CA GLU A 107 -0.99 -9.59 22.90
C GLU A 107 0.51 -9.33 23.10
N THR A 108 1.36 -9.91 22.27
CA THR A 108 2.80 -9.64 22.29
C THR A 108 3.08 -8.21 21.88
N THR A 109 3.65 -7.44 22.81
CA THR A 109 4.11 -6.07 22.56
C THR A 109 5.01 -6.03 21.33
N THR A 110 4.70 -5.16 20.40
CA THR A 110 5.59 -4.88 19.27
C THR A 110 6.36 -3.59 19.53
N ASP A 111 7.67 -3.66 19.35
CA ASP A 111 8.52 -2.45 19.47
C ASP A 111 8.32 -1.49 18.29
N HIS A 112 7.72 -1.95 17.18
CA HIS A 112 7.52 -1.17 15.97
C HIS A 112 6.30 -1.66 15.22
N LEU A 113 5.38 -0.77 14.94
CA LEU A 113 4.18 -1.04 14.14
C LEU A 113 4.34 -0.46 12.74
N MET A 114 4.10 -1.28 11.72
CA MET A 114 4.01 -0.84 10.34
C MET A 114 2.55 -0.81 9.91
N VAL A 115 2.10 0.30 9.36
CA VAL A 115 0.75 0.45 8.81
C VAL A 115 0.85 0.62 7.30
N PHE A 116 0.34 -0.34 6.56
CA PHE A 116 0.34 -0.31 5.11
C PHE A 116 -1.03 0.13 4.59
N LEU A 117 -1.04 1.17 3.74
CA LEU A 117 -2.24 1.70 3.12
C LEU A 117 -2.54 0.94 1.82
N GLY A 118 -3.27 -0.17 1.94
CA GLY A 118 -3.58 -1.11 0.85
C GLY A 118 -4.69 -0.67 -0.11
N CYS A 119 -5.04 0.61 -0.10
CA CYS A 119 -5.97 1.23 -1.04
C CYS A 119 -5.42 2.60 -1.44
N THR A 120 -5.45 2.93 -2.73
CA THR A 120 -4.94 4.19 -3.26
C THR A 120 -5.64 5.42 -2.67
N HIS A 121 -6.94 5.33 -2.35
CA HIS A 121 -7.69 6.39 -1.68
C HIS A 121 -7.17 6.68 -0.26
N TYR A 122 -6.70 5.67 0.47
CA TYR A 122 -6.24 5.87 1.85
C TYR A 122 -4.98 6.73 1.93
N SER A 123 -4.20 6.76 0.85
CA SER A 123 -2.99 7.58 0.75
C SER A 123 -3.23 9.08 0.93
N TYR A 124 -4.42 9.56 0.60
CA TYR A 124 -4.81 10.97 0.80
C TYR A 124 -4.93 11.33 2.30
N HIS A 125 -5.17 10.34 3.15
CA HIS A 125 -5.39 10.49 4.58
C HIS A 125 -4.29 9.84 5.44
N GLU A 126 -3.09 9.70 4.89
CA GLU A 126 -1.94 9.09 5.59
C GLU A 126 -1.75 9.68 6.99
N ASN A 127 -1.81 11.01 7.12
CA ASN A 127 -1.68 11.68 8.41
C ASN A 127 -2.81 11.33 9.38
N MET A 128 -4.05 11.19 8.90
CA MET A 128 -5.17 10.78 9.76
C MET A 128 -4.98 9.36 10.28
N PHE A 129 -4.55 8.42 9.44
CA PHE A 129 -4.19 7.07 9.87
C PHE A 129 -3.08 7.10 10.91
N LYS A 130 -2.00 7.84 10.63
CA LYS A 130 -0.86 7.97 11.55
C LYS A 130 -1.31 8.48 12.91
N MET A 131 -2.07 9.59 12.94
CA MET A 131 -2.56 10.17 14.18
C MET A 131 -3.52 9.24 14.93
N ALA A 132 -4.39 8.51 14.22
CA ALA A 132 -5.30 7.55 14.83
C ALA A 132 -4.54 6.43 15.56
N PHE A 133 -3.46 5.89 15.00
CA PHE A 133 -2.61 4.91 15.68
C PHE A 133 -1.82 5.49 16.85
N ILE A 134 -1.31 6.72 16.72
CA ILE A 134 -0.60 7.43 17.80
C ILE A 134 -1.54 7.64 18.98
N ASN A 135 -2.78 8.05 18.74
CA ASN A 135 -3.79 8.26 19.77
C ASN A 135 -4.18 6.98 20.52
N GLU A 136 -3.99 5.81 19.89
CA GLU A 136 -4.15 4.49 20.51
C GLU A 136 -2.86 3.99 21.22
N GLY A 137 -1.83 4.84 21.35
CA GLY A 137 -0.61 4.55 22.12
C GLY A 137 0.59 4.04 21.31
N PHE A 138 0.49 3.95 19.98
CA PHE A 138 1.58 3.46 19.12
C PHE A 138 2.48 4.60 18.66
N SER A 139 3.49 4.97 19.45
CA SER A 139 4.43 6.05 19.14
C SER A 139 5.52 5.62 18.13
N LYS A 140 5.94 4.36 18.16
CA LYS A 140 6.89 3.80 17.18
C LYS A 140 6.14 3.21 15.99
N LEU A 141 5.81 4.07 15.04
CA LEU A 141 4.95 3.79 13.91
C LEU A 141 5.61 4.19 12.59
N THR A 142 5.56 3.32 11.58
CA THR A 142 5.86 3.64 10.19
C THR A 142 4.62 3.42 9.33
N VAL A 143 4.16 4.46 8.65
CA VAL A 143 3.12 4.33 7.63
C VAL A 143 3.78 4.07 6.28
N LEU A 144 3.35 3.00 5.63
CA LEU A 144 3.84 2.57 4.31
C LEU A 144 2.78 2.90 3.26
N ASN A 145 3.12 3.86 2.40
CA ASN A 145 2.25 4.36 1.35
C ASN A 145 2.76 3.90 -0.02
N PRO A 146 2.11 2.92 -0.68
CA PRO A 146 2.56 2.40 -1.96
C PRO A 146 2.48 3.42 -3.10
N ASN A 147 1.65 4.47 -2.99
CA ASN A 147 1.55 5.50 -4.02
C ASN A 147 2.87 6.29 -4.13
N TYR A 148 3.53 6.60 -3.00
CA TYR A 148 4.84 7.27 -3.03
C TYR A 148 5.92 6.36 -3.62
N ALA A 149 5.94 5.09 -3.23
CA ALA A 149 6.89 4.13 -3.80
C ALA A 149 6.70 3.95 -5.32
N ALA A 150 5.44 3.94 -5.78
CA ALA A 150 5.13 3.87 -7.20
C ALA A 150 5.55 5.13 -7.96
N ALA A 151 5.29 6.30 -7.38
CA ALA A 151 5.69 7.59 -7.98
C ALA A 151 7.22 7.71 -8.08
N GLU A 152 7.95 7.31 -7.03
CA GLU A 152 9.42 7.34 -7.05
C GLU A 152 10.00 6.36 -8.08
N LYS A 153 9.40 5.17 -8.20
CA LYS A 153 9.81 4.20 -9.22
C LYS A 153 9.57 4.71 -10.63
N LEU A 154 8.41 5.34 -10.88
CA LEU A 154 8.08 5.96 -12.16
C LEU A 154 9.06 7.10 -12.49
N LYS A 155 9.32 7.98 -11.53
CA LYS A 155 10.31 9.07 -11.68
C LYS A 155 11.69 8.52 -12.09
N ASN A 156 12.14 7.44 -11.44
CA ASN A 156 13.43 6.83 -11.75
C ASN A 156 13.46 6.23 -13.17
N TYR A 157 12.36 5.69 -13.68
CA TYR A 157 12.27 5.26 -15.07
C TYR A 157 12.37 6.43 -16.04
N ILE A 158 11.60 7.50 -15.81
CA ILE A 158 11.62 8.70 -16.66
C ILE A 158 13.02 9.30 -16.73
N LEU A 159 13.71 9.43 -15.59
CA LEU A 159 15.05 9.97 -15.55
C LEU A 159 16.07 9.10 -16.29
N LYS A 160 15.96 7.78 -16.18
CA LYS A 160 16.83 6.85 -16.93
C LYS A 160 16.59 6.94 -18.44
N ASP A 161 15.33 7.01 -18.88
CA ASP A 161 15.00 7.14 -20.30
C ASP A 161 15.45 8.48 -20.86
N GLN A 162 15.39 9.58 -20.11
CA GLN A 162 15.92 10.88 -20.51
C GLN A 162 17.44 10.86 -20.68
N CYS A 163 18.16 10.12 -19.87
CA CYS A 163 19.61 9.93 -20.03
C CYS A 163 19.96 9.08 -21.26
N MET A 164 19.06 8.20 -21.70
CA MET A 164 19.27 7.34 -22.88
C MET A 164 18.80 8.00 -24.19
N ASN A 165 17.84 8.93 -24.14
CA ASN A 165 17.21 9.56 -25.30
C ASN A 165 17.37 11.08 -25.29
N SER A 166 18.59 11.58 -25.47
CA SER A 166 18.84 13.02 -25.62
C SER A 166 18.28 13.64 -26.94
N GLY A 167 17.31 12.98 -27.59
CA GLY A 167 16.72 13.43 -28.87
C GLY A 167 15.24 13.05 -29.10
N GLY A 168 14.54 12.41 -28.16
CA GLY A 168 13.16 11.97 -28.34
C GLY A 168 12.11 12.91 -27.74
N LYS A 169 11.05 13.21 -28.51
CA LYS A 169 9.85 13.90 -27.97
C LYS A 169 9.00 12.91 -27.21
N ASN A 170 9.05 12.94 -25.87
CA ASN A 170 8.16 12.16 -25.03
C ASN A 170 6.73 12.71 -25.10
N ARG A 171 5.77 11.90 -25.54
CA ARG A 171 4.34 12.21 -25.45
C ARG A 171 3.76 11.41 -24.28
N PHE A 172 3.22 12.10 -23.29
CA PHE A 172 2.39 11.50 -22.24
C PHE A 172 0.92 11.75 -22.60
N SER A 173 0.11 10.71 -22.64
CA SER A 173 -1.35 10.83 -22.64
C SER A 173 -1.88 10.20 -21.35
N ILE A 174 -2.62 10.98 -20.58
CA ILE A 174 -3.38 10.52 -19.43
C ILE A 174 -4.82 10.42 -19.91
N ASN A 175 -5.37 9.20 -19.96
CA ASN A 175 -6.79 8.94 -20.16
C ASN A 175 -7.44 8.64 -18.82
#